data_5c8a8348ed0d1168d2c93afe8f39ec5e
#
_entry.id   5c8a8348ed0d1168d2c93afe8f39ec5e
#
_cell.length_a   1.000
_cell.length_b   1.000
_cell.length_c   1.000
_cell.angle_alpha   90.00
_cell.angle_beta   90.00
_cell.angle_gamma   90.00
#
_symmetry.space_group_name_H-M   'P 1'
#
loop_
_entity.id
_entity.type
_entity.pdbx_description
1 polymer ?
#
loop_
_entity_poly.entity_id
_entity_poly.type
_entity_poly.pdbx_seq_one_letter_code
_entity_poly.pdbx_strand_id
1 'polypeptide(L)'
;MALPSPQRIWQESRAHRAARSGPERLPAPFVVGVNRSGTTLLRMMLDAHPELTMPPETHFVPELIEAAEDGPPSPEALLETITRQREWGDFGLTEDELLERFRALEPLTAGDALRTFFEAYAERVGKPRWGDKTPIYVKSMRKIERALPEARFVHVIRDGRDVALSIRDRAVKDHPIDRIAERWVRRITRAREQARSLAHYREVRYESLVLDTEPTLREICEFYELPWSDRVLDYHQRSADRLEEMKRELPDDGKRTTLSVERRMRTHARTTEKPDPRRVSRWRESMDRSDRETFEAIGGALLSELGYAVGDGEETEPRPEVAAGASGGGGG
;
A
#
# COMPACT_ATOMS: atom_id res chain seq x y z
N MET A 1 -2.45 16.50 35.68
CA MET A 1 -3.60 16.13 34.83
C MET A 1 -3.20 14.86 34.08
N ALA A 2 -3.89 13.74 34.31
CA ALA A 2 -3.58 12.48 33.67
C ALA A 2 -4.05 12.53 32.21
N LEU A 3 -3.21 12.04 31.28
CA LEU A 3 -3.57 11.90 29.86
C LEU A 3 -4.74 10.92 29.73
N PRO A 4 -5.72 11.18 28.85
CA PRO A 4 -6.84 10.27 28.65
C PRO A 4 -6.35 8.93 28.11
N SER A 5 -6.94 7.83 28.57
CA SER A 5 -6.60 6.49 28.13
C SER A 5 -6.89 6.31 26.63
N PRO A 6 -6.16 5.41 25.93
CA PRO A 6 -6.39 5.13 24.51
C PRO A 6 -7.85 4.81 24.17
N GLN A 7 -8.56 4.16 25.08
CA GLN A 7 -10.00 3.84 24.94
C GLN A 7 -10.90 5.08 24.92
N ARG A 8 -10.54 6.15 25.62
CA ARG A 8 -11.30 7.40 25.66
C ARG A 8 -11.12 8.23 24.39
N ILE A 9 -9.91 8.25 23.85
CA ILE A 9 -9.60 8.85 22.54
C ILE A 9 -10.40 8.12 21.42
N TRP A 10 -10.55 6.81 21.55
CA TRP A 10 -11.34 5.97 20.64
C TRP A 10 -12.84 6.29 20.68
N GLN A 11 -13.40 6.54 21.87
CA GLN A 11 -14.82 6.88 22.03
C GLN A 11 -15.15 8.28 21.52
N GLU A 12 -14.26 9.25 21.71
CA GLU A 12 -14.44 10.62 21.21
C GLU A 12 -14.31 10.70 19.67
N SER A 13 -13.44 9.91 19.07
CA SER A 13 -13.36 9.75 17.61
C SER A 13 -14.62 9.11 17.02
N ARG A 14 -15.28 8.21 17.73
CA ARG A 14 -16.58 7.63 17.33
C ARG A 14 -17.72 8.65 17.34
N ALA A 15 -17.75 9.53 18.35
CA ALA A 15 -18.78 10.55 18.47
C ALA A 15 -18.69 11.64 17.38
N HIS A 16 -17.49 11.99 16.93
CA HIS A 16 -17.28 12.92 15.81
C HIS A 16 -17.64 12.27 14.43
N ARG A 17 -17.65 10.96 14.35
CA ARG A 17 -18.01 10.20 13.13
C ARG A 17 -19.53 10.12 12.91
N ALA A 18 -20.34 10.12 13.96
CA ALA A 18 -21.80 10.04 13.88
C ALA A 18 -22.47 11.26 13.22
N ALA A 19 -21.75 12.36 12.99
CA ALA A 19 -22.25 13.57 12.34
C ALA A 19 -22.09 13.58 10.79
N ARG A 20 -21.45 12.54 10.19
CA ARG A 20 -21.37 12.38 8.73
C ARG A 20 -22.29 11.25 8.31
N SER A 21 -23.54 11.60 7.98
CA SER A 21 -24.63 10.72 7.61
C SER A 21 -24.36 9.93 6.33
N GLY A 22 -23.96 8.68 6.48
CA GLY A 22 -23.93 7.62 5.48
C GLY A 22 -23.87 6.27 6.19
N PRO A 23 -24.22 5.13 5.57
CA PRO A 23 -24.06 3.83 6.20
C PRO A 23 -22.61 3.65 6.63
N GLU A 24 -22.38 3.19 7.87
CA GLU A 24 -21.04 2.96 8.42
C GLU A 24 -20.34 1.89 7.55
N ARG A 25 -19.41 2.34 6.70
CA ARG A 25 -18.67 1.45 5.79
C ARG A 25 -17.50 0.83 6.51
N LEU A 26 -17.27 -0.46 6.26
CA LEU A 26 -16.08 -1.13 6.74
C LEU A 26 -14.81 -0.48 6.16
N PRO A 27 -13.70 -0.46 6.90
CA PRO A 27 -12.44 0.03 6.41
C PRO A 27 -12.02 -0.62 5.09
N ALA A 28 -11.56 0.19 4.16
CA ALA A 28 -10.94 -0.23 2.91
C ALA A 28 -9.41 -0.20 3.07
N PRO A 29 -8.73 -1.35 3.19
CA PRO A 29 -7.30 -1.46 3.33
C PRO A 29 -6.54 -0.99 2.08
N PHE A 30 -5.60 -0.04 2.25
CA PHE A 30 -4.65 0.37 1.22
C PHE A 30 -3.21 0.17 1.71
N VAL A 31 -2.46 -0.71 1.05
CA VAL A 31 -1.04 -0.92 1.31
C VAL A 31 -0.21 -0.13 0.31
N VAL A 32 0.52 0.85 0.81
CA VAL A 32 1.33 1.77 0.00
C VAL A 32 2.81 1.75 0.41
N GLY A 33 3.68 2.35 -0.39
CA GLY A 33 5.09 2.46 -0.05
C GLY A 33 6.02 2.72 -1.22
N VAL A 34 7.30 2.77 -0.94
CA VAL A 34 8.33 2.76 -1.99
C VAL A 34 8.42 1.36 -2.59
N ASN A 35 8.60 1.26 -3.90
CA ASN A 35 8.82 -0.04 -4.52
C ASN A 35 9.98 -0.77 -3.82
N ARG A 36 9.86 -2.06 -3.59
CA ARG A 36 10.84 -2.93 -2.89
C ARG A 36 10.86 -2.80 -1.36
N SER A 37 9.90 -2.10 -0.77
CA SER A 37 9.77 -2.01 0.69
C SER A 37 9.03 -3.18 1.34
N GLY A 38 8.62 -4.22 0.59
CA GLY A 38 7.92 -5.37 1.16
C GLY A 38 6.39 -5.32 1.06
N THR A 39 5.83 -4.35 0.36
CA THR A 39 4.37 -4.22 0.16
C THR A 39 3.71 -5.47 -0.44
N THR A 40 4.43 -6.20 -1.31
CA THR A 40 3.91 -7.47 -1.87
C THR A 40 3.88 -8.59 -0.83
N LEU A 41 4.84 -8.63 0.10
CA LEU A 41 4.81 -9.57 1.22
C LEU A 41 3.57 -9.33 2.08
N LEU A 42 3.36 -8.07 2.50
CA LEU A 42 2.18 -7.71 3.29
C LEU A 42 0.88 -7.98 2.54
N ARG A 43 0.83 -7.73 1.22
CA ARG A 43 -0.34 -8.09 0.39
C ARG A 43 -0.68 -9.58 0.54
N MET A 44 0.29 -10.47 0.37
CA MET A 44 0.05 -11.92 0.43
C MET A 44 -0.40 -12.36 1.82
N MET A 45 0.18 -11.78 2.88
CA MET A 45 -0.25 -12.03 4.24
C MET A 45 -1.72 -11.60 4.46
N LEU A 46 -2.09 -10.40 4.06
CA LEU A 46 -3.45 -9.89 4.19
C LEU A 46 -4.44 -10.64 3.28
N ASP A 47 -4.03 -10.98 2.07
CA ASP A 47 -4.88 -11.74 1.15
C ASP A 47 -5.15 -13.18 1.63
N ALA A 48 -4.30 -13.74 2.48
CA ALA A 48 -4.57 -15.04 3.11
C ALA A 48 -5.67 -14.98 4.19
N HIS A 49 -6.06 -13.79 4.65
CA HIS A 49 -7.17 -13.60 5.59
C HIS A 49 -8.49 -14.09 4.98
N PRO A 50 -9.34 -14.85 5.74
CA PRO A 50 -10.57 -15.41 5.18
C PRO A 50 -11.57 -14.36 4.68
N GLU A 51 -11.58 -13.19 5.28
CA GLU A 51 -12.55 -12.13 4.95
C GLU A 51 -12.02 -11.06 4.00
N LEU A 52 -10.71 -11.01 3.70
CA LEU A 52 -10.11 -9.94 2.91
C LEU A 52 -9.45 -10.48 1.65
N THR A 53 -9.73 -9.87 0.50
CA THR A 53 -8.94 -10.06 -0.71
C THR A 53 -8.20 -8.82 -1.12
N MET A 54 -7.01 -9.03 -1.71
CA MET A 54 -6.13 -7.98 -2.22
C MET A 54 -5.81 -8.27 -3.69
N PRO A 55 -6.44 -7.58 -4.67
CA PRO A 55 -6.20 -7.82 -6.09
C PRO A 55 -4.73 -7.57 -6.50
N PRO A 56 -4.32 -7.96 -7.71
CA PRO A 56 -3.12 -7.42 -8.36
C PRO A 56 -3.11 -5.88 -8.36
N GLU A 57 -1.94 -5.25 -8.57
CA GLU A 57 -1.82 -3.80 -8.55
C GLU A 57 -2.76 -3.14 -9.57
N THR A 58 -3.62 -2.25 -9.10
CA THR A 58 -4.72 -1.69 -9.91
C THR A 58 -4.26 -0.56 -10.84
N HIS A 59 -3.31 0.25 -10.43
CA HIS A 59 -2.72 1.38 -11.17
C HIS A 59 -3.70 2.46 -11.66
N PHE A 60 -5.00 2.20 -11.81
CA PHE A 60 -6.02 3.10 -12.37
C PHE A 60 -6.71 4.00 -11.34
N VAL A 61 -6.64 3.71 -10.03
CA VAL A 61 -7.46 4.39 -9.00
C VAL A 61 -7.34 5.93 -9.05
N PRO A 62 -6.15 6.54 -9.09
CA PRO A 62 -6.05 8.00 -9.19
C PRO A 62 -6.57 8.55 -10.53
N GLU A 63 -6.38 7.82 -11.63
CA GLU A 63 -6.84 8.24 -12.96
C GLU A 63 -8.38 8.17 -13.05
N LEU A 64 -8.99 7.15 -12.45
CA LEU A 64 -10.45 7.03 -12.41
C LEU A 64 -11.08 8.16 -11.57
N ILE A 65 -10.45 8.54 -10.47
CA ILE A 65 -10.91 9.70 -9.67
C ILE A 65 -10.79 10.98 -10.49
N GLU A 66 -9.69 11.19 -11.21
CA GLU A 66 -9.48 12.35 -12.08
C GLU A 66 -10.52 12.42 -13.19
N ALA A 67 -10.84 11.29 -13.82
CA ALA A 67 -11.85 11.23 -14.89
C ALA A 67 -13.26 11.61 -14.40
N ALA A 68 -13.51 11.58 -13.10
CA ALA A 68 -14.77 11.97 -12.49
C ALA A 68 -14.77 13.40 -11.89
N GLU A 69 -13.64 14.11 -11.90
CA GLU A 69 -13.53 15.48 -11.35
C GLU A 69 -14.07 16.54 -12.35
N ASP A 70 -14.04 16.27 -13.67
CA ASP A 70 -14.41 17.23 -14.72
C ASP A 70 -15.92 17.25 -15.05
N GLY A 71 -16.75 16.57 -14.26
CA GLY A 71 -18.21 16.49 -14.44
C GLY A 71 -18.76 15.10 -14.07
N PRO A 72 -20.09 14.87 -14.25
CA PRO A 72 -20.66 13.55 -14.00
C PRO A 72 -20.03 12.52 -14.96
N PRO A 73 -19.32 11.50 -14.43
CA PRO A 73 -18.62 10.55 -15.28
C PRO A 73 -19.62 9.64 -16.02
N SER A 74 -19.31 9.27 -17.26
CA SER A 74 -20.08 8.21 -17.91
C SER A 74 -19.57 6.83 -17.46
N PRO A 75 -20.45 5.82 -17.37
CA PRO A 75 -20.05 4.44 -17.08
C PRO A 75 -18.98 3.94 -18.04
N GLU A 76 -19.10 4.28 -19.33
CA GLU A 76 -18.17 3.87 -20.38
C GLU A 76 -16.78 4.50 -20.20
N ALA A 77 -16.68 5.77 -19.84
CA ALA A 77 -15.41 6.46 -19.63
C ALA A 77 -14.67 5.91 -18.40
N LEU A 78 -15.40 5.59 -17.32
CA LEU A 78 -14.80 4.94 -16.13
C LEU A 78 -14.34 3.52 -16.45
N LEU A 79 -15.13 2.75 -17.19
CA LEU A 79 -14.74 1.42 -17.66
C LEU A 79 -13.47 1.48 -18.50
N GLU A 80 -13.41 2.37 -19.50
CA GLU A 80 -12.24 2.55 -20.36
C GLU A 80 -10.98 2.88 -19.53
N THR A 81 -11.11 3.71 -18.49
CA THR A 81 -9.99 4.05 -17.60
C THR A 81 -9.40 2.80 -16.91
N ILE A 82 -10.23 1.83 -16.59
CA ILE A 82 -9.82 0.57 -15.96
C ILE A 82 -9.26 -0.38 -17.03
N THR A 83 -9.99 -0.60 -18.12
CA THR A 83 -9.69 -1.65 -19.11
C THR A 83 -8.47 -1.33 -19.96
N ARG A 84 -8.13 -0.07 -20.15
CA ARG A 84 -6.89 0.34 -20.84
C ARG A 84 -5.61 0.03 -20.07
N GLN A 85 -5.70 -0.32 -18.76
CA GLN A 85 -4.52 -0.73 -18.01
C GLN A 85 -4.06 -2.10 -18.48
N ARG A 86 -2.76 -2.25 -18.72
CA ARG A 86 -2.21 -3.52 -19.20
C ARG A 86 -2.43 -4.68 -18.21
N GLU A 87 -2.68 -4.37 -16.97
CA GLU A 87 -2.99 -5.30 -15.89
C GLU A 87 -4.47 -5.75 -15.87
N TRP A 88 -5.36 -5.17 -16.71
CA TRP A 88 -6.80 -5.47 -16.71
C TRP A 88 -7.15 -6.95 -16.67
N GLY A 89 -6.52 -7.76 -17.53
CA GLY A 89 -6.80 -9.20 -17.57
C GLY A 89 -6.37 -9.99 -16.31
N ASP A 90 -5.66 -9.38 -15.34
CA ASP A 90 -5.28 -10.04 -14.09
C ASP A 90 -6.45 -10.13 -13.12
N PHE A 91 -7.46 -9.27 -13.31
CA PHE A 91 -8.60 -9.21 -12.39
C PHE A 91 -9.65 -10.29 -12.69
N GLY A 92 -9.66 -10.84 -13.92
CA GLY A 92 -10.60 -11.89 -14.34
C GLY A 92 -12.06 -11.44 -14.29
N LEU A 93 -12.30 -10.13 -14.44
CA LEU A 93 -13.61 -9.51 -14.62
C LEU A 93 -13.89 -9.30 -16.11
N THR A 94 -15.15 -9.21 -16.50
CA THR A 94 -15.55 -8.85 -17.86
C THR A 94 -15.98 -7.39 -17.95
N GLU A 95 -15.80 -6.80 -19.13
CA GLU A 95 -16.22 -5.42 -19.38
C GLU A 95 -17.74 -5.24 -19.26
N ASP A 96 -18.48 -6.20 -19.82
CA ASP A 96 -19.95 -6.17 -19.81
C ASP A 96 -20.50 -6.20 -18.37
N GLU A 97 -19.99 -7.10 -17.53
CA GLU A 97 -20.41 -7.20 -16.12
C GLU A 97 -20.13 -5.88 -15.38
N LEU A 98 -18.94 -5.30 -15.55
CA LEU A 98 -18.57 -4.09 -14.83
C LEU A 98 -19.36 -2.87 -15.35
N LEU A 99 -19.57 -2.80 -16.66
CA LEU A 99 -20.38 -1.74 -17.29
C LEU A 99 -21.82 -1.77 -16.82
N GLU A 100 -22.44 -2.95 -16.76
CA GLU A 100 -23.83 -3.11 -16.25
C GLU A 100 -23.91 -2.62 -14.80
N ARG A 101 -22.96 -2.99 -13.94
CA ARG A 101 -22.90 -2.53 -12.55
C ARG A 101 -22.74 -1.00 -12.47
N PHE A 102 -21.88 -0.39 -13.29
CA PHE A 102 -21.70 1.06 -13.30
C PHE A 102 -22.95 1.81 -13.74
N ARG A 103 -23.68 1.28 -14.75
CA ARG A 103 -24.94 1.87 -15.23
C ARG A 103 -26.07 1.82 -14.19
N ALA A 104 -25.99 0.90 -13.24
CA ALA A 104 -26.95 0.78 -12.14
C ALA A 104 -26.71 1.78 -10.99
N LEU A 105 -25.60 2.53 -11.01
CA LEU A 105 -25.26 3.49 -9.95
C LEU A 105 -25.90 4.86 -10.21
N GLU A 106 -26.74 5.32 -9.29
CA GLU A 106 -27.34 6.66 -9.32
C GLU A 106 -27.26 7.33 -7.92
N PRO A 107 -26.49 8.40 -7.76
CA PRO A 107 -25.58 8.98 -8.74
C PRO A 107 -24.29 8.12 -8.92
N LEU A 108 -23.74 8.12 -10.13
CA LEU A 108 -22.45 7.51 -10.39
C LEU A 108 -21.34 8.45 -9.91
N THR A 109 -20.57 8.02 -8.92
CA THR A 109 -19.39 8.72 -8.42
C THR A 109 -18.12 7.89 -8.61
N ALA A 110 -16.94 8.54 -8.60
CA ALA A 110 -15.66 7.82 -8.60
C ALA A 110 -15.57 6.81 -7.46
N GLY A 111 -16.00 7.21 -6.25
CA GLY A 111 -15.96 6.35 -5.08
C GLY A 111 -16.85 5.11 -5.24
N ASP A 112 -18.05 5.27 -5.78
CA ASP A 112 -18.97 4.14 -5.99
C ASP A 112 -18.49 3.22 -7.11
N ALA A 113 -17.94 3.77 -8.20
CA ALA A 113 -17.32 2.96 -9.25
C ALA A 113 -16.12 2.16 -8.73
N LEU A 114 -15.25 2.75 -7.90
CA LEU A 114 -14.14 2.04 -7.27
C LEU A 114 -14.62 0.91 -6.36
N ARG A 115 -15.61 1.18 -5.51
CA ARG A 115 -16.21 0.14 -4.65
C ARG A 115 -16.77 -0.99 -5.49
N THR A 116 -17.56 -0.66 -6.50
CA THR A 116 -18.16 -1.65 -7.41
C THR A 116 -17.11 -2.54 -8.06
N PHE A 117 -16.00 -1.97 -8.52
CA PHE A 117 -14.88 -2.75 -9.07
C PHE A 117 -14.30 -3.71 -8.02
N PHE A 118 -13.96 -3.21 -6.83
CA PHE A 118 -13.34 -4.02 -5.79
C PHE A 118 -14.31 -5.06 -5.23
N GLU A 119 -15.58 -4.75 -5.10
CA GLU A 119 -16.64 -5.66 -4.68
C GLU A 119 -16.84 -6.78 -5.70
N ALA A 120 -16.92 -6.47 -7.00
CA ALA A 120 -17.00 -7.47 -8.06
C ALA A 120 -15.79 -8.41 -8.02
N TYR A 121 -14.59 -7.90 -7.80
CA TYR A 121 -13.40 -8.72 -7.63
C TYR A 121 -13.49 -9.59 -6.36
N ALA A 122 -13.93 -9.05 -5.24
CA ALA A 122 -14.08 -9.78 -3.98
C ALA A 122 -15.13 -10.90 -4.08
N GLU A 123 -16.26 -10.63 -4.70
CA GLU A 123 -17.31 -11.61 -5.01
C GLU A 123 -16.76 -12.77 -5.85
N ARG A 124 -16.00 -12.44 -6.92
CA ARG A 124 -15.38 -13.44 -7.79
C ARG A 124 -14.47 -14.42 -7.03
N VAL A 125 -13.75 -13.93 -6.02
CA VAL A 125 -12.86 -14.77 -5.20
C VAL A 125 -13.52 -15.31 -3.93
N GLY A 126 -14.81 -15.03 -3.72
CA GLY A 126 -15.61 -15.53 -2.60
C GLY A 126 -15.23 -14.91 -1.25
N LYS A 127 -14.85 -13.64 -1.19
CA LYS A 127 -14.51 -12.94 0.05
C LYS A 127 -15.38 -11.70 0.26
N PRO A 128 -15.77 -11.39 1.52
CA PRO A 128 -16.70 -10.30 1.81
C PRO A 128 -16.07 -8.91 1.80
N ARG A 129 -14.73 -8.80 1.89
CA ARG A 129 -14.01 -7.53 1.98
C ARG A 129 -12.90 -7.46 0.95
N TRP A 130 -12.57 -6.27 0.56
CA TRP A 130 -11.50 -5.95 -0.39
C TRP A 130 -10.51 -4.94 0.18
N GLY A 131 -9.33 -4.91 -0.39
CA GLY A 131 -8.31 -3.88 -0.19
C GLY A 131 -7.49 -3.70 -1.46
N ASP A 132 -6.55 -2.77 -1.46
CA ASP A 132 -5.61 -2.53 -2.56
C ASP A 132 -4.17 -2.54 -2.09
N LYS A 133 -3.28 -3.05 -2.92
CA LYS A 133 -1.85 -2.88 -2.75
C LYS A 133 -1.24 -2.39 -4.06
N THR A 134 -1.15 -1.11 -4.19
CA THR A 134 -0.44 -0.46 -5.30
C THR A 134 0.55 0.55 -4.70
N PRO A 135 1.83 0.21 -4.59
CA PRO A 135 2.81 0.99 -3.82
C PRO A 135 2.87 2.45 -4.22
N ILE A 136 2.71 2.75 -5.51
CA ILE A 136 2.80 4.12 -6.03
C ILE A 136 1.67 5.02 -5.54
N TYR A 137 0.58 4.48 -5.02
CA TYR A 137 -0.51 5.28 -4.44
C TYR A 137 -0.11 6.06 -3.20
N VAL A 138 1.07 5.80 -2.66
CA VAL A 138 1.72 6.67 -1.69
C VAL A 138 1.77 8.14 -2.13
N LYS A 139 1.65 8.44 -3.41
CA LYS A 139 1.61 9.80 -3.97
C LYS A 139 0.20 10.40 -4.03
N SER A 140 -0.84 9.60 -3.86
CA SER A 140 -2.23 9.96 -4.15
C SER A 140 -3.19 9.66 -3.00
N MET A 141 -2.67 9.43 -1.78
CA MET A 141 -3.47 9.01 -0.62
C MET A 141 -4.62 9.98 -0.31
N ARG A 142 -4.35 11.29 -0.30
CA ARG A 142 -5.39 12.32 -0.09
C ARG A 142 -6.49 12.29 -1.16
N LYS A 143 -6.11 12.04 -2.42
CA LYS A 143 -7.07 11.92 -3.51
C LYS A 143 -7.95 10.69 -3.32
N ILE A 144 -7.35 9.56 -2.96
CA ILE A 144 -8.05 8.31 -2.68
C ILE A 144 -9.01 8.49 -1.48
N GLU A 145 -8.55 9.08 -0.36
CA GLU A 145 -9.40 9.30 0.81
C GLU A 145 -10.60 10.21 0.53
N ARG A 146 -10.45 11.22 -0.35
CA ARG A 146 -11.60 12.04 -0.75
C ARG A 146 -12.68 11.24 -1.46
N ALA A 147 -12.29 10.28 -2.31
CA ALA A 147 -13.24 9.41 -3.02
C ALA A 147 -13.74 8.24 -2.17
N LEU A 148 -12.89 7.75 -1.28
CA LEU A 148 -13.12 6.61 -0.39
C LEU A 148 -12.79 7.04 1.06
N PRO A 149 -13.69 7.74 1.76
CA PRO A 149 -13.43 8.20 3.13
C PRO A 149 -13.14 7.07 4.14
N GLU A 150 -13.53 5.85 3.83
CA GLU A 150 -13.23 4.63 4.58
C GLU A 150 -11.83 4.06 4.31
N ALA A 151 -11.05 4.65 3.39
CA ALA A 151 -9.70 4.18 3.09
C ALA A 151 -8.78 4.31 4.30
N ARG A 152 -8.06 3.25 4.61
CA ARG A 152 -7.01 3.24 5.64
C ARG A 152 -5.69 2.85 5.02
N PHE A 153 -4.66 3.67 5.24
CA PHE A 153 -3.37 3.50 4.59
C PHE A 153 -2.35 2.90 5.55
N VAL A 154 -1.82 1.74 5.20
CA VAL A 154 -0.59 1.19 5.78
C VAL A 154 0.55 1.49 4.84
N HIS A 155 1.46 2.34 5.28
CA HIS A 155 2.68 2.69 4.55
C HIS A 155 3.83 1.79 5.01
N VAL A 156 4.24 0.86 4.15
CA VAL A 156 5.38 0.00 4.44
C VAL A 156 6.67 0.75 4.14
N ILE A 157 7.46 0.99 5.17
CA ILE A 157 8.79 1.63 5.10
C ILE A 157 9.85 0.56 5.30
N ARG A 158 10.92 0.64 4.55
CA ARG A 158 12.10 -0.22 4.65
C ARG A 158 13.36 0.61 4.58
N ASP A 159 14.43 0.15 5.23
CA ASP A 159 15.76 0.76 5.09
C ASP A 159 16.08 1.02 3.62
N GLY A 160 16.35 2.28 3.30
CA GLY A 160 16.56 2.71 1.92
C GLY A 160 17.76 2.06 1.26
N ARG A 161 18.77 1.66 2.02
CA ARG A 161 19.97 0.96 1.54
C ARG A 161 19.62 -0.46 1.09
N ASP A 162 18.77 -1.16 1.84
CA ASP A 162 18.22 -2.47 1.43
C ASP A 162 17.26 -2.37 0.25
N VAL A 163 16.51 -1.27 0.15
CA VAL A 163 15.69 -0.96 -1.03
C VAL A 163 16.60 -0.81 -2.24
N ALA A 164 17.71 -0.08 -2.12
CA ALA A 164 18.67 0.13 -3.19
C ALA A 164 19.30 -1.17 -3.68
N LEU A 165 19.78 -2.03 -2.79
CA LEU A 165 20.26 -3.37 -3.13
C LEU A 165 19.18 -4.20 -3.84
N SER A 166 17.94 -4.16 -3.35
CA SER A 166 16.84 -4.91 -3.97
C SER A 166 16.45 -4.40 -5.35
N ILE A 167 16.67 -3.13 -5.65
CA ILE A 167 16.48 -2.55 -6.99
C ILE A 167 17.60 -3.05 -7.91
N ARG A 168 18.87 -2.95 -7.49
CA ARG A 168 20.02 -3.38 -8.28
C ARG A 168 20.02 -4.88 -8.58
N ASP A 169 19.66 -5.72 -7.61
CA ASP A 169 19.54 -7.19 -7.81
C ASP A 169 18.61 -7.59 -8.98
N ARG A 170 17.68 -6.72 -9.37
CA ARG A 170 16.64 -7.00 -10.38
C ARG A 170 16.74 -6.14 -11.63
N ALA A 171 17.58 -5.15 -11.60
CA ALA A 171 17.72 -4.22 -12.70
C ALA A 171 18.43 -4.87 -13.90
N VAL A 172 17.93 -4.58 -15.10
CA VAL A 172 18.62 -4.89 -16.36
C VAL A 172 19.62 -3.78 -16.71
N LYS A 173 19.38 -2.57 -16.18
CA LYS A 173 20.24 -1.40 -16.36
C LYS A 173 20.74 -0.95 -15.00
N ASP A 174 21.93 -0.38 -14.99
CA ASP A 174 22.48 0.21 -13.78
C ASP A 174 21.58 1.36 -13.30
N HIS A 175 21.29 1.35 -12.00
CA HIS A 175 20.57 2.41 -11.31
C HIS A 175 21.52 3.09 -10.35
N PRO A 176 21.95 4.34 -10.65
CA PRO A 176 22.83 5.12 -9.78
C PRO A 176 22.25 5.23 -8.36
N ILE A 177 23.12 5.04 -7.37
CA ILE A 177 22.72 4.97 -5.95
C ILE A 177 22.11 6.28 -5.46
N ASP A 178 22.66 7.43 -5.92
CA ASP A 178 22.18 8.77 -5.64
C ASP A 178 20.71 8.95 -6.07
N ARG A 179 20.38 8.51 -7.28
CA ARG A 179 19.00 8.56 -7.82
C ARG A 179 18.01 7.68 -7.05
N ILE A 180 18.50 6.55 -6.56
CA ILE A 180 17.67 5.68 -5.72
C ILE A 180 17.42 6.36 -4.37
N ALA A 181 18.46 6.91 -3.74
CA ALA A 181 18.39 7.63 -2.48
C ALA A 181 17.44 8.84 -2.57
N GLU A 182 17.63 9.72 -3.56
CA GLU A 182 16.75 10.87 -3.81
C GLU A 182 15.28 10.47 -3.95
N ARG A 183 15.02 9.38 -4.70
CA ARG A 183 13.65 8.87 -4.92
C ARG A 183 13.05 8.33 -3.65
N TRP A 184 13.84 7.59 -2.85
CA TRP A 184 13.42 7.03 -1.58
C TRP A 184 13.05 8.15 -0.60
N VAL A 185 13.94 9.11 -0.38
CA VAL A 185 13.70 10.29 0.46
C VAL A 185 12.45 11.03 0.00
N ARG A 186 12.40 11.43 -1.26
CA ARG A 186 11.27 12.21 -1.81
C ARG A 186 9.93 11.52 -1.64
N ARG A 187 9.87 10.18 -1.81
CA ARG A 187 8.60 9.44 -1.70
C ARG A 187 8.12 9.36 -0.27
N ILE A 188 8.99 9.07 0.68
CA ILE A 188 8.62 9.00 2.11
C ILE A 188 8.23 10.38 2.63
N THR A 189 9.03 11.40 2.36
CA THR A 189 8.72 12.78 2.78
C THR A 189 7.35 13.22 2.26
N ARG A 190 7.07 13.01 0.97
CA ARG A 190 5.75 13.34 0.40
C ARG A 190 4.61 12.50 0.98
N ALA A 191 4.85 11.24 1.31
CA ALA A 191 3.86 10.42 1.99
C ALA A 191 3.51 11.01 3.36
N ARG A 192 4.51 11.36 4.15
CA ARG A 192 4.32 11.97 5.48
C ARG A 192 3.66 13.36 5.41
N GLU A 193 3.95 14.15 4.38
CA GLU A 193 3.24 15.41 4.12
C GLU A 193 1.74 15.17 3.87
N GLN A 194 1.37 14.15 3.11
CA GLN A 194 -0.02 13.79 2.90
C GLN A 194 -0.66 13.25 4.18
N ALA A 195 0.05 12.43 4.93
CA ALA A 195 -0.41 11.78 6.16
C ALA A 195 -0.94 12.77 7.20
N ARG A 196 -0.39 13.99 7.27
CA ARG A 196 -0.82 15.05 8.20
C ARG A 196 -2.31 15.41 8.09
N SER A 197 -2.95 15.11 6.97
CA SER A 197 -4.37 15.41 6.74
C SER A 197 -5.23 14.18 6.51
N LEU A 198 -4.66 12.98 6.56
CA LEU A 198 -5.40 11.74 6.43
C LEU A 198 -6.04 11.36 7.78
N ALA A 199 -7.26 10.83 7.72
CA ALA A 199 -7.96 10.34 8.90
C ALA A 199 -7.33 9.04 9.45
N HIS A 200 -6.84 8.19 8.54
CA HIS A 200 -6.33 6.87 8.88
C HIS A 200 -5.05 6.54 8.11
N TYR A 201 -3.94 6.73 8.77
CA TYR A 201 -2.61 6.41 8.24
C TYR A 201 -1.75 5.77 9.33
N ARG A 202 -1.01 4.71 8.96
CA ARG A 202 -0.06 4.03 9.84
C ARG A 202 1.21 3.66 9.07
N GLU A 203 2.37 3.95 9.63
CA GLU A 203 3.65 3.44 9.14
C GLU A 203 3.95 2.07 9.76
N VAL A 204 4.47 1.17 8.94
CA VAL A 204 4.92 -0.16 9.37
C VAL A 204 6.31 -0.41 8.81
N ARG A 205 7.26 -0.75 9.66
CA ARG A 205 8.60 -1.13 9.20
C ARG A 205 8.59 -2.53 8.59
N TYR A 206 9.23 -2.67 7.42
CA TYR A 206 9.44 -3.98 6.79
C TYR A 206 10.18 -4.94 7.74
N GLU A 207 11.14 -4.41 8.48
CA GLU A 207 11.95 -5.16 9.42
C GLU A 207 11.08 -5.78 10.53
N SER A 208 10.14 -5.03 11.10
CA SER A 208 9.16 -5.54 12.07
C SER A 208 8.25 -6.59 11.44
N LEU A 209 7.80 -6.38 10.20
CA LEU A 209 6.98 -7.36 9.48
C LEU A 209 7.72 -8.69 9.27
N VAL A 210 9.06 -8.69 9.22
CA VAL A 210 9.87 -9.89 9.01
C VAL A 210 10.32 -10.52 10.33
N LEU A 211 10.72 -9.72 11.32
CA LEU A 211 11.31 -10.19 12.57
C LEU A 211 10.26 -10.45 13.66
N ASP A 212 9.20 -9.62 13.68
CA ASP A 212 8.11 -9.66 14.65
C ASP A 212 6.77 -9.80 13.91
N THR A 213 6.69 -10.80 13.03
CA THR A 213 5.60 -10.96 12.05
C THR A 213 4.22 -10.97 12.70
N GLU A 214 3.99 -11.81 13.71
CA GLU A 214 2.65 -11.97 14.31
C GLU A 214 2.20 -10.69 15.04
N PRO A 215 2.98 -10.09 15.97
CA PRO A 215 2.58 -8.84 16.62
C PRO A 215 2.29 -7.73 15.60
N THR A 216 3.15 -7.58 14.59
CA THR A 216 2.97 -6.56 13.54
C THR A 216 1.67 -6.79 12.75
N LEU A 217 1.35 -8.03 12.39
CA LEU A 217 0.11 -8.34 11.67
C LEU A 217 -1.14 -8.17 12.53
N ARG A 218 -1.07 -8.47 13.85
CA ARG A 218 -2.17 -8.19 14.77
C ARG A 218 -2.52 -6.71 14.82
N GLU A 219 -1.53 -5.84 14.92
CA GLU A 219 -1.72 -4.39 14.89
C GLU A 219 -2.30 -3.90 13.54
N ILE A 220 -1.87 -4.49 12.42
CA ILE A 220 -2.40 -4.17 11.09
C ILE A 220 -3.84 -4.64 10.96
N CYS A 221 -4.18 -5.84 11.43
CA CYS A 221 -5.55 -6.35 11.43
C CYS A 221 -6.46 -5.45 12.29
N GLU A 222 -6.03 -5.07 13.50
CA GLU A 222 -6.76 -4.13 14.35
C GLU A 222 -6.98 -2.78 13.64
N PHE A 223 -5.95 -2.22 13.01
CA PHE A 223 -6.04 -0.98 12.26
C PHE A 223 -7.06 -1.06 11.10
N TYR A 224 -7.19 -2.21 10.47
CA TYR A 224 -8.17 -2.46 9.40
C TYR A 224 -9.52 -2.99 9.91
N GLU A 225 -9.71 -3.10 11.23
CA GLU A 225 -10.91 -3.71 11.82
C GLU A 225 -11.19 -5.10 11.24
N LEU A 226 -10.14 -5.91 11.11
CA LEU A 226 -10.20 -7.32 10.73
C LEU A 226 -10.08 -8.18 11.98
N PRO A 227 -10.94 -9.18 12.17
CA PRO A 227 -10.73 -10.15 13.23
C PRO A 227 -9.41 -10.89 12.98
N TRP A 228 -8.72 -11.27 14.05
CA TRP A 228 -7.49 -12.03 13.89
C TRP A 228 -7.73 -13.40 13.25
N SER A 229 -6.86 -13.79 12.33
CA SER A 229 -6.83 -15.13 11.74
C SER A 229 -5.40 -15.58 11.52
N ASP A 230 -5.04 -16.76 12.06
CA ASP A 230 -3.69 -17.33 11.89
C ASP A 230 -3.34 -17.61 10.42
N ARG A 231 -4.33 -17.65 9.53
CA ARG A 231 -4.11 -17.83 8.08
C ARG A 231 -3.19 -16.78 7.47
N VAL A 232 -3.12 -15.58 8.07
CA VAL A 232 -2.20 -14.52 7.59
C VAL A 232 -0.73 -14.89 7.81
N LEU A 233 -0.42 -15.77 8.79
CA LEU A 233 0.92 -16.28 9.03
C LEU A 233 1.29 -17.40 8.04
N ASP A 234 0.29 -18.15 7.59
CA ASP A 234 0.45 -19.27 6.65
C ASP A 234 0.23 -18.88 5.18
N TYR A 235 0.30 -17.58 4.88
CA TYR A 235 0.07 -17.02 3.54
C TYR A 235 0.86 -17.74 2.44
N HIS A 236 2.07 -18.20 2.72
CA HIS A 236 2.97 -18.85 1.77
C HIS A 236 2.40 -20.17 1.22
N GLN A 237 1.51 -20.85 1.94
CA GLN A 237 0.83 -22.06 1.49
C GLN A 237 -0.20 -21.78 0.38
N ARG A 238 -0.71 -20.55 0.28
CA ARG A 238 -1.74 -20.14 -0.68
C ARG A 238 -1.26 -19.13 -1.73
N SER A 239 -0.06 -18.58 -1.54
CA SER A 239 0.49 -17.56 -2.43
C SER A 239 0.65 -18.05 -3.87
N ALA A 240 0.94 -19.35 -4.06
CA ALA A 240 1.07 -19.93 -5.38
C ALA A 240 -0.23 -19.81 -6.19
N ASP A 241 -1.39 -20.13 -5.59
CA ASP A 241 -2.70 -20.04 -6.23
C ASP A 241 -3.02 -18.57 -6.60
N ARG A 242 -2.68 -17.64 -5.73
CA ARG A 242 -2.89 -16.20 -5.98
C ARG A 242 -1.97 -15.61 -7.05
N LEU A 243 -0.84 -16.26 -7.31
CA LEU A 243 0.06 -15.87 -8.41
C LEU A 243 -0.41 -16.38 -9.78
N GLU A 244 -1.31 -17.39 -9.84
CA GLU A 244 -1.88 -17.89 -11.10
C GLU A 244 -2.59 -16.78 -11.87
N GLU A 245 -3.29 -15.85 -11.20
CA GLU A 245 -3.97 -14.71 -11.82
C GLU A 245 -3.00 -13.82 -12.61
N MET A 246 -1.73 -13.82 -12.21
CA MET A 246 -0.67 -13.02 -12.81
C MET A 246 0.16 -13.79 -13.84
N LYS A 247 -0.18 -15.05 -14.15
CA LYS A 247 0.53 -15.89 -15.14
C LYS A 247 0.15 -15.54 -16.58
N ARG A 248 0.29 -14.28 -16.92
CA ARG A 248 0.17 -13.80 -18.30
C ARG A 248 1.23 -12.76 -18.61
N GLU A 249 1.55 -12.60 -19.86
CA GLU A 249 2.42 -11.54 -20.32
C GLU A 249 1.71 -10.18 -20.18
N LEU A 250 2.45 -9.15 -19.77
CA LEU A 250 1.97 -7.78 -19.82
C LEU A 250 2.53 -7.12 -21.07
N PRO A 251 1.68 -6.60 -21.96
CA PRO A 251 2.11 -5.97 -23.21
C PRO A 251 2.87 -4.66 -22.93
N ASP A 252 3.59 -4.21 -23.94
CA ASP A 252 4.12 -2.85 -23.97
C ASP A 252 2.97 -1.84 -24.01
N ASP A 253 3.04 -0.81 -23.18
CA ASP A 253 2.02 0.23 -23.06
C ASP A 253 2.54 1.62 -23.50
N GLY A 254 3.68 1.64 -24.20
CA GLY A 254 4.36 2.88 -24.61
C GLY A 254 5.14 3.59 -23.51
N LYS A 255 4.89 3.26 -22.25
CA LYS A 255 5.61 3.76 -21.06
C LYS A 255 6.48 2.68 -20.41
N ARG A 256 6.06 1.42 -20.52
CA ARG A 256 6.70 0.24 -19.91
C ARG A 256 6.80 -0.86 -20.97
N THR A 257 7.99 -1.43 -21.13
CA THR A 257 8.23 -2.53 -22.07
C THR A 257 7.47 -3.79 -21.67
N THR A 258 7.26 -4.69 -22.61
CA THR A 258 6.69 -6.02 -22.39
C THR A 258 7.35 -6.71 -21.20
N LEU A 259 6.53 -7.31 -20.34
CA LEU A 259 6.99 -8.08 -19.18
C LEU A 259 6.53 -9.52 -19.31
N SER A 260 7.49 -10.41 -19.61
CA SER A 260 7.21 -11.84 -19.78
C SER A 260 6.71 -12.51 -18.49
N VAL A 261 5.99 -13.62 -18.66
CA VAL A 261 5.47 -14.43 -17.54
C VAL A 261 6.59 -14.84 -16.59
N GLU A 262 7.71 -15.34 -17.11
CA GLU A 262 8.83 -15.79 -16.26
C GLU A 262 9.41 -14.64 -15.43
N ARG A 263 9.60 -13.48 -16.05
CA ARG A 263 10.13 -12.31 -15.34
C ARG A 263 9.14 -11.82 -14.28
N ARG A 264 7.86 -11.88 -14.58
CA ARG A 264 6.78 -11.53 -13.68
C ARG A 264 6.74 -12.48 -12.47
N MET A 265 6.75 -13.80 -12.72
CA MET A 265 6.76 -14.81 -11.68
C MET A 265 8.03 -14.73 -10.82
N ARG A 266 9.20 -14.55 -11.43
CA ARG A 266 10.46 -14.35 -10.70
C ARG A 266 10.41 -13.16 -9.74
N THR A 267 9.68 -12.12 -10.11
CA THR A 267 9.48 -10.94 -9.25
C THR A 267 8.70 -11.29 -7.98
N HIS A 268 7.79 -12.24 -8.07
CA HIS A 268 6.90 -12.65 -6.98
C HIS A 268 7.28 -13.98 -6.32
N ALA A 269 8.26 -14.73 -6.84
CA ALA A 269 8.63 -16.07 -6.33
C ALA A 269 8.87 -16.12 -4.82
N ARG A 270 9.46 -15.07 -4.25
CA ARG A 270 9.75 -15.00 -2.81
C ARG A 270 8.51 -14.86 -1.91
N THR A 271 7.36 -14.52 -2.47
CA THR A 271 6.13 -14.41 -1.69
C THR A 271 5.47 -15.77 -1.42
N THR A 272 6.01 -16.84 -1.99
CA THR A 272 5.62 -18.22 -1.70
C THR A 272 6.44 -18.85 -0.55
N GLU A 273 7.33 -18.09 0.05
CA GLU A 273 8.19 -18.51 1.15
C GLU A 273 7.87 -17.70 2.41
N LYS A 274 8.23 -18.22 3.59
CA LYS A 274 8.18 -17.45 4.84
C LYS A 274 9.08 -16.20 4.76
N PRO A 275 8.82 -15.17 5.58
CA PRO A 275 9.70 -14.01 5.64
C PRO A 275 11.13 -14.42 5.94
N ASP A 276 12.09 -13.89 5.19
CA ASP A 276 13.51 -14.23 5.33
C ASP A 276 14.24 -13.16 6.14
N PRO A 277 14.62 -13.41 7.43
CA PRO A 277 15.33 -12.46 8.27
C PRO A 277 16.65 -11.95 7.67
N ARG A 278 17.33 -12.76 6.84
CA ARG A 278 18.58 -12.36 6.16
C ARG A 278 18.39 -11.19 5.19
N ARG A 279 17.16 -10.77 4.95
CA ARG A 279 16.82 -9.60 4.15
C ARG A 279 16.80 -8.30 4.93
N VAL A 280 16.81 -8.39 6.25
CA VAL A 280 16.89 -7.24 7.14
C VAL A 280 18.35 -6.87 7.31
N SER A 281 18.64 -5.58 7.15
CA SER A 281 20.00 -5.01 7.28
C SER A 281 21.06 -5.66 6.38
N ARG A 282 20.64 -6.27 5.25
CA ARG A 282 21.55 -6.91 4.28
C ARG A 282 22.60 -5.93 3.73
N TRP A 283 22.27 -4.66 3.73
CA TRP A 283 23.18 -3.61 3.29
C TRP A 283 24.52 -3.59 4.06
N ARG A 284 24.53 -4.03 5.31
CA ARG A 284 25.74 -4.07 6.14
C ARG A 284 26.84 -4.98 5.56
N GLU A 285 26.43 -6.07 4.92
CA GLU A 285 27.33 -7.06 4.34
C GLU A 285 27.49 -6.94 2.82
N SER A 286 26.47 -6.43 2.14
CA SER A 286 26.36 -6.51 0.67
C SER A 286 26.43 -5.17 -0.06
N MET A 287 26.51 -4.04 0.64
CA MET A 287 26.63 -2.72 0.01
C MET A 287 28.06 -2.22 0.10
N ASP A 288 28.60 -1.82 -1.03
CA ASP A 288 29.93 -1.21 -1.07
C ASP A 288 29.98 0.08 -0.25
N ARG A 289 31.13 0.34 0.35
CA ARG A 289 31.33 1.50 1.22
C ARG A 289 31.01 2.83 0.51
N SER A 290 31.42 3.00 -0.74
CA SER A 290 31.17 4.22 -1.51
C SER A 290 29.68 4.42 -1.80
N ASP A 291 28.93 3.33 -2.07
CA ASP A 291 27.49 3.36 -2.25
C ASP A 291 26.76 3.71 -0.95
N ARG A 292 27.22 3.15 0.16
CA ARG A 292 26.68 3.46 1.49
C ARG A 292 26.89 4.95 1.82
N GLU A 293 28.09 5.45 1.67
CA GLU A 293 28.42 6.85 1.92
C GLU A 293 27.59 7.79 1.02
N THR A 294 27.43 7.45 -0.26
CA THR A 294 26.60 8.22 -1.19
C THR A 294 25.13 8.21 -0.77
N PHE A 295 24.59 7.04 -0.41
CA PHE A 295 23.20 6.93 0.03
C PHE A 295 22.97 7.72 1.33
N GLU A 296 23.86 7.57 2.31
CA GLU A 296 23.77 8.23 3.62
C GLU A 296 23.96 9.75 3.53
N ALA A 297 24.77 10.24 2.61
CA ALA A 297 24.89 11.68 2.35
C ALA A 297 23.56 12.33 1.91
N ILE A 298 22.71 11.58 1.20
CA ILE A 298 21.41 12.05 0.70
C ILE A 298 20.28 11.70 1.68
N GLY A 299 20.26 10.48 2.18
CA GLY A 299 19.16 9.90 2.95
C GLY A 299 19.41 9.78 4.44
N GLY A 300 20.61 10.12 4.94
CA GLY A 300 21.01 9.85 6.33
C GLY A 300 20.12 10.53 7.37
N ALA A 301 19.72 11.77 7.12
CA ALA A 301 18.80 12.47 8.03
C ALA A 301 17.46 11.73 8.17
N LEU A 302 16.89 11.26 7.04
CA LEU A 302 15.63 10.53 7.05
C LEU A 302 15.80 9.11 7.62
N LEU A 303 16.94 8.43 7.33
CA LEU A 303 17.25 7.15 7.96
C LEU A 303 17.24 7.28 9.49
N SER A 304 17.93 8.28 10.03
CA SER A 304 17.99 8.55 11.46
C SER A 304 16.61 8.88 12.05
N GLU A 305 15.81 9.70 11.34
CA GLU A 305 14.43 10.02 11.76
C GLU A 305 13.56 8.77 11.84
N LEU A 306 13.77 7.82 10.92
CA LEU A 306 13.06 6.53 10.86
C LEU A 306 13.63 5.48 11.82
N GLY A 307 14.65 5.81 12.61
CA GLY A 307 15.28 4.92 13.59
C GLY A 307 16.31 3.95 13.01
N TYR A 308 16.73 4.12 11.75
CA TYR A 308 17.80 3.32 11.16
C TYR A 308 19.18 3.87 11.56
N ALA A 309 20.12 2.98 11.85
CA ALA A 309 21.51 3.35 12.10
C ALA A 309 22.14 4.06 10.89
N VAL A 310 22.95 5.10 11.13
CA VAL A 310 23.70 5.83 10.10
C VAL A 310 25.18 5.83 10.49
N GLY A 311 26.05 5.58 9.54
CA GLY A 311 27.49 5.39 9.81
C GLY A 311 27.71 4.20 10.71
N ASP A 312 28.48 4.40 11.77
CA ASP A 312 28.76 3.40 12.81
C ASP A 312 27.83 3.51 14.03
N GLY A 313 26.72 4.27 13.88
CA GLY A 313 25.72 4.45 14.92
C GLY A 313 24.86 3.19 15.15
N GLU A 314 24.12 3.18 16.26
CA GLU A 314 23.14 2.15 16.59
C GLU A 314 21.76 2.48 16.05
N GLU A 315 20.92 1.47 15.89
CA GLU A 315 19.49 1.66 15.60
C GLU A 315 18.82 2.25 16.84
N THR A 316 17.92 3.20 16.60
CA THR A 316 17.13 3.85 17.66
C THR A 316 15.66 3.57 17.42
N GLU A 317 14.82 3.81 18.42
CA GLU A 317 13.38 3.82 18.18
C GLU A 317 13.04 4.93 17.17
N PRO A 318 12.18 4.65 16.18
CA PRO A 318 11.73 5.67 15.24
C PRO A 318 11.02 6.78 16.02
N ARG A 319 11.30 8.05 15.68
CA ARG A 319 10.55 9.15 16.26
C ARG A 319 9.08 8.98 15.90
N PRO A 320 8.15 9.01 16.89
CA PRO A 320 6.74 8.86 16.62
C PRO A 320 6.32 9.94 15.61
N GLU A 321 5.53 9.53 14.63
CA GLU A 321 4.89 10.48 13.73
C GLU A 321 4.15 11.53 14.55
N VAL A 322 4.23 12.78 14.09
CA VAL A 322 3.38 13.83 14.61
C VAL A 322 1.94 13.41 14.35
N ALA A 323 1.27 12.89 15.37
CA ALA A 323 -0.14 12.61 15.32
C ALA A 323 -0.84 13.84 14.72
N ALA A 324 -1.70 13.62 13.71
CA ALA A 324 -2.46 14.69 13.07
C ALA A 324 -3.04 15.59 14.14
N GLY A 325 -2.61 16.86 14.16
CA GLY A 325 -2.84 17.79 15.25
C GLY A 325 -4.32 17.93 15.54
N ALA A 326 -4.67 17.69 16.78
CA ALA A 326 -5.83 18.32 17.37
C ALA A 326 -5.59 19.84 17.27
N SER A 327 -6.22 20.49 16.28
CA SER A 327 -6.29 21.94 16.20
C SER A 327 -6.98 22.43 17.47
N GLY A 328 -6.18 22.89 18.45
CA GLY A 328 -6.66 23.63 19.58
C GLY A 328 -7.33 24.91 19.12
N GLY A 329 -8.66 24.93 19.09
CA GLY A 329 -9.44 26.14 19.01
C GLY A 329 -9.23 26.95 20.29
N GLY A 330 -8.30 27.90 20.25
CA GLY A 330 -8.21 28.98 21.26
C GLY A 330 -9.36 29.93 21.00
N GLY A 331 -10.40 29.88 21.85
CA GLY A 331 -11.39 30.92 21.96
C GLY A 331 -10.82 32.07 22.77
N GLY A 332 -10.86 33.24 22.20
CA GLY A 332 -10.83 34.50 22.94
C GLY A 332 -12.26 34.96 23.24
#